data_56eb9fe814534d4eb9636f744d7905e4
#
_entry.id   56eb9fe814534d4eb9636f744d7905e4
#
_cell.length_a   1.000
_cell.length_b   1.000
_cell.length_c   1.000
_cell.angle_alpha   90.00
_cell.angle_beta   90.00
_cell.angle_gamma   90.00
#
_symmetry.space_group_name_H-M   'P 1'
#
loop_
_entity.id
_entity.type
_entity.pdbx_description
1 polymer ?
#
loop_
_entity_poly.entity_id
_entity_poly.type
_entity_poly.pdbx_seq_one_letter_code
_entity_poly.pdbx_strand_id
1 'polypeptide(L)'
;MHKFKALDNSSQVCGGGNVLFFDENAAPTALYECAANRLCAVAKLHEELALVYTDKINNDAISEATSFLLSDVVSMFRIIGKNSQELETARKEIDQYKKTVATLSRELAAKHDDTTTEGE
;
A
#
# COMPACT_ATOMS: atom_id res chain seq x y z
N MET A 1 7.96 -15.38 -0.50
CA MET A 1 6.70 -16.07 -0.14
C MET A 1 5.56 -15.09 -0.38
N HIS A 2 4.64 -15.41 -1.28
CA HIS A 2 3.48 -14.58 -1.54
C HIS A 2 2.51 -14.68 -0.37
N LYS A 3 2.12 -13.54 0.17
CA LYS A 3 1.18 -13.48 1.28
C LYS A 3 -0.13 -12.90 0.75
N PHE A 4 -1.11 -13.76 0.59
CA PHE A 4 -2.41 -13.37 0.08
C PHE A 4 -3.31 -12.87 1.21
N LYS A 5 -3.94 -11.73 0.98
CA LYS A 5 -4.94 -11.14 1.85
C LYS A 5 -6.29 -11.17 1.14
N ALA A 6 -7.31 -11.61 1.86
CA ALA A 6 -8.68 -11.54 1.35
C ALA A 6 -9.09 -10.08 1.15
N LEU A 7 -9.79 -9.81 0.06
CA LEU A 7 -10.52 -8.56 -0.12
C LEU A 7 -11.60 -8.43 0.95
N ASP A 8 -12.02 -7.21 1.23
CA ASP A 8 -13.00 -6.94 2.28
C ASP A 8 -14.31 -7.72 2.05
N ASN A 9 -14.96 -8.15 3.12
CA ASN A 9 -16.14 -9.03 3.07
C ASN A 9 -17.30 -8.45 2.24
N SER A 10 -17.36 -7.14 2.05
CA SER A 10 -18.38 -6.48 1.23
C SER A 10 -18.29 -6.82 -0.26
N SER A 11 -17.12 -7.20 -0.78
CA SER A 11 -16.93 -7.59 -2.17
C SER A 11 -17.09 -9.10 -2.42
N GLN A 12 -17.33 -9.89 -1.37
CA GLN A 12 -17.35 -11.35 -1.42
C GLN A 12 -18.72 -11.91 -1.01
N VAL A 13 -19.73 -11.74 -1.85
CA VAL A 13 -21.13 -12.12 -1.54
C VAL A 13 -21.45 -13.61 -1.71
N CYS A 14 -20.47 -14.46 -1.86
CA CYS A 14 -20.72 -15.90 -1.99
C CYS A 14 -20.61 -16.58 -0.64
N GLY A 15 -21.75 -16.95 -0.07
CA GLY A 15 -21.91 -17.50 1.26
C GLY A 15 -20.91 -18.58 1.64
N GLY A 16 -20.01 -18.27 2.56
CA GLY A 16 -19.25 -19.23 3.32
C GLY A 16 -17.72 -19.18 3.21
N GLY A 17 -17.11 -18.33 2.42
CA GLY A 17 -15.64 -18.22 2.36
C GLY A 17 -15.13 -17.08 1.53
N ASN A 18 -13.91 -16.64 1.82
CA ASN A 18 -13.24 -15.63 1.05
C ASN A 18 -12.80 -16.20 -0.30
N VAL A 19 -13.31 -15.67 -1.40
CA VAL A 19 -13.03 -16.13 -2.76
C VAL A 19 -12.02 -15.24 -3.48
N LEU A 20 -12.02 -13.95 -3.19
CA LEU A 20 -11.13 -12.97 -3.79
C LEU A 20 -10.00 -12.59 -2.84
N PHE A 21 -8.79 -12.70 -3.33
CA PHE A 21 -7.57 -12.38 -2.60
C PHE A 21 -6.65 -11.51 -3.45
N PHE A 22 -5.82 -10.72 -2.81
CA PHE A 22 -4.72 -10.02 -3.45
C PHE A 22 -3.40 -10.27 -2.70
N ASP A 23 -2.29 -10.16 -3.41
CA ASP A 23 -0.96 -10.29 -2.82
C ASP A 23 -0.61 -9.00 -2.08
N GLU A 24 -0.56 -9.04 -0.73
CA GLU A 24 -0.19 -7.87 0.06
C GLU A 24 1.28 -7.47 -0.10
N ASN A 25 2.11 -8.34 -0.67
CA ASN A 25 3.50 -8.05 -1.01
C ASN A 25 3.65 -7.55 -2.45
N ALA A 26 2.55 -7.37 -3.19
CA ALA A 26 2.61 -6.76 -4.51
C ALA A 26 3.24 -5.37 -4.44
N ALA A 27 3.94 -4.98 -5.51
CA ALA A 27 4.54 -3.65 -5.59
C ALA A 27 3.47 -2.57 -5.31
N PRO A 28 3.76 -1.55 -4.50
CA PRO A 28 2.80 -0.48 -4.19
C PRO A 28 2.23 0.19 -5.44
N THR A 29 3.03 0.30 -6.51
CA THR A 29 2.59 0.81 -7.81
C THR A 29 1.53 -0.07 -8.45
N ALA A 30 1.69 -1.40 -8.40
CA ALA A 30 0.71 -2.33 -8.95
C ALA A 30 -0.62 -2.29 -8.18
N LEU A 31 -0.57 -2.19 -6.86
CA LEU A 31 -1.75 -2.01 -6.02
C LEU A 31 -2.44 -0.67 -6.32
N TYR A 32 -1.66 0.39 -6.49
CA TYR A 32 -2.18 1.71 -6.84
C TYR A 32 -2.86 1.70 -8.20
N GLU A 33 -2.23 1.14 -9.24
CA GLU A 33 -2.82 1.02 -10.58
C GLU A 33 -4.11 0.22 -10.57
N CYS A 34 -4.14 -0.87 -9.82
CA CYS A 34 -5.32 -1.69 -9.67
C CYS A 34 -6.48 -0.93 -8.99
N ALA A 35 -6.17 -0.19 -7.93
CA ALA A 35 -7.14 0.66 -7.24
C ALA A 35 -7.62 1.82 -8.13
N ALA A 36 -6.73 2.48 -8.85
CA ALA A 36 -7.05 3.57 -9.77
C ALA A 36 -7.96 3.10 -10.92
N ASN A 37 -7.68 1.91 -11.49
CA ASN A 37 -8.51 1.34 -12.54
C ASN A 37 -9.93 1.05 -12.05
N ARG A 38 -10.10 0.53 -10.83
CA ARG A 38 -11.42 0.32 -10.24
C ARG A 38 -12.15 1.63 -10.00
N LEU A 39 -11.46 2.65 -9.51
CA LEU A 39 -12.03 3.97 -9.28
C LEU A 39 -12.46 4.61 -10.61
N CYS A 40 -11.65 4.50 -11.65
CA CYS A 40 -12.01 4.97 -13.00
C CYS A 40 -13.24 4.22 -13.56
N ALA A 41 -13.36 2.91 -13.31
CA ALA A 41 -14.54 2.16 -13.71
C ALA A 41 -15.81 2.64 -13.02
N VAL A 42 -15.74 2.95 -11.73
CA VAL A 42 -16.84 3.55 -10.95
C VAL A 42 -17.21 4.92 -11.52
N ALA A 43 -16.22 5.78 -11.79
CA ALA A 43 -16.46 7.11 -12.33
C ALA A 43 -17.16 7.05 -13.70
N LYS A 44 -16.68 6.19 -14.62
CA LYS A 44 -17.32 5.97 -15.92
C LYS A 44 -18.75 5.46 -15.78
N LEU A 45 -18.98 4.51 -14.88
CA LEU A 45 -20.32 4.01 -14.63
C LEU A 45 -21.26 5.14 -14.19
N HIS A 46 -20.80 6.02 -13.30
CA HIS A 46 -21.60 7.17 -12.85
C HIS A 46 -21.85 8.18 -13.98
N GLU A 47 -20.87 8.44 -14.84
CA GLU A 47 -21.04 9.30 -16.00
C GLU A 47 -22.09 8.75 -16.97
N GLU A 48 -22.03 7.46 -17.30
CA GLU A 48 -22.99 6.80 -18.17
C GLU A 48 -24.40 6.85 -17.59
N LEU A 49 -24.53 6.62 -16.28
CA LEU A 49 -25.81 6.68 -15.59
C LEU A 49 -26.41 8.09 -15.55
N ALA A 50 -25.58 9.12 -15.44
CA ALA A 50 -26.04 10.50 -15.47
C ALA A 50 -26.61 10.90 -16.84
N LEU A 51 -26.19 10.22 -17.90
CA LEU A 51 -26.68 10.44 -19.28
C LEU A 51 -27.96 9.65 -19.61
N VAL A 52 -28.26 8.61 -18.84
CA VAL A 52 -29.41 7.74 -19.13
C VAL A 52 -30.60 8.15 -18.25
N TYR A 53 -31.48 8.95 -18.84
CA TYR A 53 -32.81 9.27 -18.28
C TYR A 53 -33.77 8.09 -18.50
N THR A 54 -33.73 7.07 -17.67
CA THR A 54 -34.74 6.00 -17.73
C THR A 54 -35.16 5.52 -16.36
N ASP A 55 -36.47 5.45 -16.15
CA ASP A 55 -37.14 4.85 -14.97
C ASP A 55 -36.89 3.33 -14.83
N LYS A 56 -36.07 2.75 -15.70
CA LYS A 56 -35.83 1.31 -15.78
C LYS A 56 -34.47 0.87 -15.25
N ILE A 57 -33.64 1.79 -14.72
CA ILE A 57 -32.34 1.44 -14.16
C ILE A 57 -32.56 0.87 -12.77
N ASN A 58 -32.03 -0.33 -12.52
CA ASN A 58 -31.98 -0.88 -11.18
C ASN A 58 -30.88 -0.17 -10.38
N ASN A 59 -31.24 0.92 -9.75
CA ASN A 59 -30.31 1.74 -8.94
C ASN A 59 -29.69 0.93 -7.80
N ASP A 60 -30.39 -0.06 -7.27
CA ASP A 60 -29.88 -0.89 -6.18
C ASP A 60 -28.72 -1.76 -6.62
N ALA A 61 -28.83 -2.44 -7.78
CA ALA A 61 -27.79 -3.26 -8.33
C ALA A 61 -26.55 -2.45 -8.71
N ILE A 62 -26.74 -1.25 -9.22
CA ILE A 62 -25.64 -0.33 -9.57
C ILE A 62 -24.95 0.20 -8.29
N SER A 63 -25.73 0.58 -7.31
CA SER A 63 -25.22 1.04 -6.01
C SER A 63 -24.44 -0.07 -5.32
N GLU A 64 -24.91 -1.30 -5.38
CA GLU A 64 -24.24 -2.47 -4.83
C GLU A 64 -22.93 -2.75 -5.54
N ALA A 65 -22.91 -2.81 -6.87
CA ALA A 65 -21.71 -3.02 -7.67
C ALA A 65 -20.66 -1.92 -7.43
N THR A 66 -21.09 -0.66 -7.36
CA THR A 66 -20.24 0.48 -7.04
C THR A 66 -19.65 0.37 -5.65
N SER A 67 -20.45 -0.04 -4.67
CA SER A 67 -20.02 -0.22 -3.28
C SER A 67 -18.93 -1.30 -3.18
N PHE A 68 -19.07 -2.41 -3.90
CA PHE A 68 -18.05 -3.46 -3.94
C PHE A 68 -16.73 -2.96 -4.52
N LEU A 69 -16.77 -2.28 -5.67
CA LEU A 69 -15.57 -1.74 -6.30
C LEU A 69 -14.87 -0.71 -5.39
N LEU A 70 -15.62 0.16 -4.72
CA LEU A 70 -15.07 1.13 -3.78
C LEU A 70 -14.49 0.47 -2.52
N SER A 71 -15.11 -0.59 -2.02
CA SER A 71 -14.58 -1.37 -0.90
C SER A 71 -13.23 -2.00 -1.23
N ASP A 72 -13.09 -2.56 -2.44
CA ASP A 72 -11.82 -3.08 -2.94
C ASP A 72 -10.74 -1.99 -3.01
N VAL A 73 -11.10 -0.81 -3.52
CA VAL A 73 -10.20 0.37 -3.57
C VAL A 73 -9.72 0.76 -2.17
N VAL A 74 -10.63 0.85 -1.21
CA VAL A 74 -10.29 1.18 0.19
C VAL A 74 -9.33 0.15 0.78
N SER A 75 -9.57 -1.14 0.55
CA SER A 75 -8.71 -2.22 1.04
C SER A 75 -7.30 -2.11 0.46
N MET A 76 -7.18 -1.82 -0.84
CA MET A 76 -5.90 -1.64 -1.51
C MET A 76 -5.15 -0.41 -1.00
N PHE A 77 -5.83 0.73 -0.83
CA PHE A 77 -5.20 1.94 -0.30
C PHE A 77 -4.75 1.80 1.16
N ARG A 78 -5.44 1.03 1.99
CA ARG A 78 -4.96 0.72 3.35
C ARG A 78 -3.62 -0.02 3.33
N ILE A 79 -3.45 -0.97 2.42
CA ILE A 79 -2.17 -1.69 2.29
C ILE A 79 -1.08 -0.78 1.75
N ILE A 80 -1.36 0.05 0.75
CA ILE A 80 -0.41 1.04 0.23
C ILE A 80 0.02 1.99 1.35
N GLY A 81 -0.91 2.48 2.16
CA GLY A 81 -0.62 3.35 3.29
C GLY A 81 0.27 2.67 4.34
N LYS A 82 -0.04 1.42 4.70
CA LYS A 82 0.77 0.63 5.63
C LYS A 82 2.19 0.43 5.11
N ASN A 83 2.35 0.00 3.86
CA ASN A 83 3.65 -0.22 3.25
C ASN A 83 4.47 1.07 3.16
N SER A 84 3.81 2.21 2.90
CA SER A 84 4.46 3.53 2.90
C SER A 84 4.98 3.92 4.27
N GLN A 85 4.24 3.66 5.34
CA GLN A 85 4.67 3.93 6.72
C GLN A 85 5.85 3.03 7.13
N GLU A 86 5.81 1.75 6.78
CA GLU A 86 6.91 0.81 7.03
C GLU A 86 8.18 1.25 6.31
N LEU A 87 8.07 1.69 5.06
CA LEU A 87 9.19 2.20 4.28
C LEU A 87 9.80 3.47 4.91
N GLU A 88 8.95 4.39 5.37
CA GLU A 88 9.41 5.61 6.04
C GLU A 88 10.14 5.30 7.35
N THR A 89 9.62 4.35 8.12
CA THR A 89 10.25 3.89 9.36
C THR A 89 11.62 3.28 9.07
N ALA A 90 11.71 2.38 8.10
CA ALA A 90 12.97 1.77 7.70
C ALA A 90 14.00 2.80 7.20
N ARG A 91 13.58 3.82 6.47
CA ARG A 91 14.46 4.92 6.05
C ARG A 91 15.03 5.69 7.24
N LYS A 92 14.19 6.00 8.23
CA LYS A 92 14.64 6.68 9.47
C LYS A 92 15.66 5.83 10.24
N GLU A 93 15.44 4.53 10.35
CA GLU A 93 16.39 3.61 10.97
C GLU A 93 17.72 3.55 10.21
N ILE A 94 17.69 3.46 8.90
CA ILE A 94 18.89 3.48 8.04
C ILE A 94 19.68 4.78 8.28
N ASP A 95 19.01 5.92 8.35
CA ASP A 95 19.68 7.21 8.59
C ASP A 95 20.30 7.29 10.00
N GLN A 96 19.66 6.69 11.00
CA GLN A 96 20.23 6.56 12.33
C GLN A 96 21.47 5.67 12.33
N TYR A 97 21.42 4.51 11.68
CA TYR A 97 22.57 3.62 11.56
C TYR A 97 23.73 4.28 10.81
N LYS A 98 23.46 5.02 9.73
CA LYS A 98 24.52 5.79 9.03
C LYS A 98 25.21 6.80 9.94
N LYS A 99 24.44 7.52 10.77
CA LYS A 99 25.01 8.48 11.74
C LYS A 99 25.87 7.77 12.79
N THR A 100 25.40 6.64 13.31
CA THR A 100 26.13 5.84 14.31
C THR A 100 27.44 5.31 13.71
N VAL A 101 27.39 4.76 12.50
CA VAL A 101 28.59 4.26 11.79
C VAL A 101 29.58 5.40 11.57
N ALA A 102 29.14 6.58 11.15
CA ALA A 102 30.01 7.73 10.95
C ALA A 102 30.67 8.19 12.26
N THR A 103 29.95 8.16 13.38
CA THR A 103 30.49 8.49 14.69
C THR A 103 31.55 7.48 15.13
N LEU A 104 31.24 6.20 15.06
CA LEU A 104 32.16 5.12 15.43
C LEU A 104 33.42 5.12 14.55
N SER A 105 33.29 5.40 13.26
CA SER A 105 34.43 5.52 12.34
C SER A 105 35.37 6.68 12.74
N ARG A 106 34.80 7.82 13.16
CA ARG A 106 35.61 8.95 13.65
C ARG A 106 36.33 8.62 14.97
N GLU A 107 35.61 7.97 15.90
CA GLU A 107 36.21 7.56 17.19
C GLU A 107 37.36 6.54 16.98
N LEU A 108 37.15 5.61 16.01
CA LEU A 108 38.19 4.63 15.68
C LEU A 108 39.43 5.29 15.06
N ALA A 109 39.22 6.25 14.14
CA ALA A 109 40.31 7.01 13.55
C ALA A 109 41.10 7.81 14.61
N ALA A 110 40.39 8.49 15.53
CA ALA A 110 41.03 9.23 16.62
C ALA A 110 41.88 8.33 17.54
N LYS A 111 41.40 7.15 17.88
CA LYS A 111 42.17 6.17 18.69
C LYS A 111 43.38 5.61 17.95
N HIS A 112 43.33 5.54 16.65
CA HIS A 112 44.48 5.04 15.87
C HIS A 112 45.62 6.07 15.81
N ASP A 113 45.26 7.35 15.74
CA ASP A 113 46.25 8.44 15.77
C ASP A 113 46.98 8.56 17.14
N ASP A 114 46.25 8.34 18.26
CA ASP A 114 46.84 8.37 19.61
C ASP A 114 47.85 7.22 19.84
N THR A 115 47.63 6.04 19.22
CA THR A 115 48.55 4.92 19.39
C THR A 115 49.84 5.04 18.55
N THR A 116 49.88 5.94 17.58
CA THR A 116 51.07 6.18 16.75
C THR A 116 52.04 7.19 17.34
N THR A 117 51.60 8.00 18.31
CA THR A 117 52.42 9.03 18.97
C THR A 117 53.17 8.55 20.22
N GLU A 118 52.86 7.36 20.74
CA GLU A 118 53.57 6.78 21.90
C GLU A 118 54.74 5.86 21.54
N GLY A 119 55.12 5.79 20.28
CA GLY A 119 56.13 4.87 19.74
C GLY A 119 57.46 5.51 19.31
N GLU A 120 57.81 6.76 19.76
CA GLU A 120 59.14 7.38 19.60
C GLU A 120 59.90 7.52 20.90
#